data_143270030b3ca143dc42818790c44aa9
#
_entry.id   143270030b3ca143dc42818790c44aa9
#
_cell.length_a   1.000
_cell.length_b   1.000
_cell.length_c   1.000
_cell.angle_alpha   90.00
_cell.angle_beta   90.00
_cell.angle_gamma   90.00
#
_symmetry.space_group_name_H-M   'P 1'
#
loop_
_entity.id
_entity.type
_entity.pdbx_description
1 polymer ?
#
loop_
_entity_poly.entity_id
_entity_poly.type
_entity_poly.pdbx_seq_one_letter_code
_entity_poly.pdbx_strand_id
1 'polypeptide(L)'
;MKDFKDLKVWRKSHDLTLQVYRITRGFPKDELYGLTSQIRRSAVSVGANIAEGCGRRADGELTRFLQIARGSASELEYHLLLGRDLELLSLQEFDRLDMQVKEIQRMLTSLVQRVQPVSRAG
;
A
#
# COMPACT_ATOMS: atom_id res chain seq x y z
N MET A 1 -11.93 15.15 -8.82
CA MET A 1 -11.00 14.80 -7.74
C MET A 1 -9.64 15.38 -8.04
N LYS A 2 -8.87 15.65 -7.02
CA LYS A 2 -7.50 16.15 -7.15
C LYS A 2 -6.60 15.18 -7.90
N ASP A 3 -5.51 15.71 -8.42
CA ASP A 3 -4.41 14.89 -8.89
C ASP A 3 -3.96 13.98 -7.73
N PHE A 4 -3.83 12.69 -7.97
CA PHE A 4 -3.42 11.77 -6.93
C PHE A 4 -2.07 12.15 -6.33
N LYS A 5 -1.19 12.78 -7.12
CA LYS A 5 0.13 13.19 -6.64
C LYS A 5 0.06 14.25 -5.54
N ASP A 6 -1.09 14.90 -5.37
CA ASP A 6 -1.29 15.86 -4.29
C ASP A 6 -1.71 15.20 -2.98
N LEU A 7 -2.09 13.92 -3.02
CA LEU A 7 -2.49 13.21 -1.82
C LEU A 7 -1.27 12.74 -1.04
N LYS A 8 -1.23 13.10 0.23
CA LYS A 8 -0.12 12.70 1.11
C LYS A 8 0.00 11.18 1.19
N VAL A 9 -1.13 10.47 1.27
CA VAL A 9 -1.10 9.01 1.37
C VAL A 9 -0.54 8.39 0.09
N TRP A 10 -0.78 8.98 -1.08
CA TRP A 10 -0.17 8.47 -2.30
C TRP A 10 1.34 8.66 -2.27
N ARG A 11 1.80 9.85 -1.87
CA ARG A 11 3.25 10.11 -1.81
C ARG A 11 3.95 9.16 -0.85
N LYS A 12 3.34 8.88 0.30
CA LYS A 12 3.90 7.91 1.25
C LYS A 12 3.91 6.50 0.69
N SER A 13 2.85 6.12 -0.02
CA SER A 13 2.78 4.80 -0.66
C SER A 13 3.83 4.65 -1.75
N HIS A 14 4.03 5.70 -2.54
CA HIS A 14 5.04 5.69 -3.58
C HIS A 14 6.45 5.57 -2.99
N ASP A 15 6.74 6.36 -1.95
CA ASP A 15 8.03 6.30 -1.28
C ASP A 15 8.29 4.91 -0.68
N LEU A 16 7.29 4.33 -0.05
CA LEU A 16 7.40 2.97 0.48
C LEU A 16 7.69 1.97 -0.63
N THR A 17 7.04 2.10 -1.78
CA THR A 17 7.28 1.23 -2.93
C THR A 17 8.74 1.31 -3.39
N LEU A 18 9.29 2.52 -3.45
CA LEU A 18 10.69 2.69 -3.82
C LEU A 18 11.63 2.02 -2.82
N GLN A 19 11.32 2.13 -1.53
CA GLN A 19 12.11 1.46 -0.48
C GLN A 19 12.03 -0.06 -0.62
N VAL A 20 10.83 -0.59 -0.90
CA VAL A 20 10.64 -2.03 -1.10
C VAL A 20 11.50 -2.53 -2.25
N TYR A 21 11.54 -1.79 -3.37
CA TYR A 21 12.36 -2.19 -4.50
C TYR A 21 13.85 -2.19 -4.15
N ARG A 22 14.31 -1.16 -3.42
CA ARG A 22 15.72 -1.09 -3.02
C ARG A 22 16.11 -2.25 -2.11
N ILE A 23 15.27 -2.55 -1.13
CA ILE A 23 15.55 -3.61 -0.16
C ILE A 23 15.50 -4.98 -0.82
N THR A 24 14.52 -5.23 -1.68
CA THR A 24 14.36 -6.54 -2.30
C THR A 24 15.42 -6.84 -3.36
N ARG A 25 16.20 -5.85 -3.79
CA ARG A 25 17.35 -6.13 -4.66
C ARG A 25 18.35 -7.05 -3.99
N GLY A 26 18.42 -7.05 -2.66
CA GLY A 26 19.30 -7.92 -1.91
C GLY A 26 18.73 -9.30 -1.61
N PHE A 27 17.48 -9.56 -2.01
CA PHE A 27 16.87 -10.86 -1.77
C PHE A 27 17.52 -11.92 -2.66
N PRO A 28 17.53 -13.20 -2.22
CA PRO A 28 18.07 -14.29 -3.02
C PRO A 28 17.38 -14.39 -4.37
N LYS A 29 18.13 -14.78 -5.40
CA LYS A 29 17.59 -14.89 -6.76
C LYS A 29 16.47 -15.92 -6.87
N ASP A 30 16.51 -16.97 -6.04
CA ASP A 30 15.47 -17.99 -6.06
C ASP A 30 14.13 -17.47 -5.50
N GLU A 31 14.13 -16.28 -4.87
CA GLU A 31 12.89 -15.64 -4.45
C GLU A 31 12.35 -14.65 -5.48
N LEU A 32 13.00 -14.52 -6.63
CA LEU A 32 12.59 -13.51 -7.63
C LEU A 32 11.14 -13.68 -8.07
N TYR A 33 10.70 -14.91 -8.30
CA TYR A 33 9.32 -15.23 -8.68
C TYR A 33 8.47 -15.66 -7.50
N GLY A 34 9.01 -15.57 -6.30
CA GLY A 34 8.32 -15.86 -5.05
C GLY A 34 8.08 -14.58 -4.27
N LEU A 35 8.68 -14.49 -3.08
CA LEU A 35 8.41 -13.37 -2.16
C LEU A 35 8.80 -12.02 -2.73
N THR A 36 9.92 -11.93 -3.47
CA THR A 36 10.33 -10.67 -4.09
C THR A 36 9.20 -10.13 -4.96
N SER A 37 8.66 -10.97 -5.84
CA SER A 37 7.55 -10.58 -6.72
C SER A 37 6.32 -10.17 -5.93
N GLN A 38 5.96 -10.93 -4.91
CA GLN A 38 4.75 -10.67 -4.12
C GLN A 38 4.84 -9.37 -3.33
N ILE A 39 5.99 -9.11 -2.70
CA ILE A 39 6.18 -7.86 -1.96
C ILE A 39 6.07 -6.67 -2.90
N ARG A 40 6.74 -6.73 -4.06
CA ARG A 40 6.72 -5.64 -5.02
C ARG A 40 5.32 -5.39 -5.56
N ARG A 41 4.59 -6.46 -5.89
CA ARG A 41 3.23 -6.34 -6.42
C ARG A 41 2.29 -5.69 -5.42
N SER A 42 2.31 -6.14 -4.16
CA SER A 42 1.43 -5.56 -3.15
C SER A 42 1.79 -4.10 -2.86
N ALA A 43 3.08 -3.75 -2.84
CA ALA A 43 3.51 -2.37 -2.65
C ALA A 43 3.03 -1.47 -3.80
N VAL A 44 3.28 -1.88 -5.05
CA VAL A 44 2.85 -1.12 -6.23
C VAL A 44 1.33 -0.94 -6.24
N SER A 45 0.61 -1.99 -5.83
CA SER A 45 -0.86 -1.98 -5.87
C SER A 45 -1.48 -0.93 -4.97
N VAL A 46 -0.83 -0.58 -3.85
CA VAL A 46 -1.37 0.46 -2.95
C VAL A 46 -1.47 1.78 -3.70
N GLY A 47 -0.36 2.29 -4.21
CA GLY A 47 -0.35 3.57 -4.91
C GLY A 47 -1.12 3.55 -6.22
N ALA A 48 -1.08 2.41 -6.94
CA ALA A 48 -1.79 2.27 -8.20
C ALA A 48 -3.30 2.39 -8.01
N ASN A 49 -3.84 1.79 -6.95
CA ASN A 49 -5.28 1.86 -6.69
C ASN A 49 -5.70 3.23 -6.19
N ILE A 50 -4.87 3.92 -5.43
CA ILE A 50 -5.15 5.31 -5.07
C ILE A 50 -5.25 6.16 -6.34
N ALA A 51 -4.27 6.02 -7.23
CA ALA A 51 -4.25 6.79 -8.48
C ALA A 51 -5.44 6.47 -9.36
N GLU A 52 -5.79 5.18 -9.47
CA GLU A 52 -6.94 4.73 -10.26
C GLU A 52 -8.23 5.36 -9.73
N GLY A 53 -8.42 5.32 -8.40
CA GLY A 53 -9.61 5.88 -7.77
C GLY A 53 -9.75 7.37 -8.02
N CYS A 54 -8.64 8.10 -7.97
CA CYS A 54 -8.64 9.55 -8.24
C CYS A 54 -9.01 9.88 -9.67
N GLY A 55 -8.78 8.96 -10.61
CA GLY A 55 -9.14 9.16 -12.02
C GLY A 55 -10.56 8.77 -12.36
N ARG A 56 -11.29 8.15 -11.42
CA ARG A 56 -12.67 7.75 -11.66
C ARG A 56 -13.61 8.89 -11.38
N ARG A 57 -14.72 8.95 -12.13
CA ARG A 57 -15.70 10.03 -12.01
C ARG A 57 -17.01 9.59 -11.38
N ALA A 58 -17.32 8.29 -11.45
CA ALA A 58 -18.58 7.79 -10.92
C ALA A 58 -18.60 7.81 -9.40
N ASP A 59 -19.73 8.14 -8.81
CA ASP A 59 -19.91 8.14 -7.37
C ASP A 59 -19.61 6.76 -6.80
N GLY A 60 -18.88 6.74 -5.70
CA GLY A 60 -18.52 5.51 -5.02
C GLY A 60 -17.28 4.82 -5.57
N GLU A 61 -16.82 5.19 -6.75
CA GLU A 61 -15.65 4.54 -7.35
C GLU A 61 -14.36 4.88 -6.61
N LEU A 62 -14.19 6.13 -6.18
CA LEU A 62 -13.02 6.50 -5.38
C LEU A 62 -12.96 5.65 -4.11
N THR A 63 -14.08 5.56 -3.38
CA THR A 63 -14.15 4.76 -2.16
C THR A 63 -13.79 3.30 -2.46
N ARG A 64 -14.31 2.74 -3.54
CA ARG A 64 -14.03 1.35 -3.91
C ARG A 64 -12.52 1.12 -4.11
N PHE A 65 -11.87 2.00 -4.86
CA PHE A 65 -10.44 1.85 -5.12
C PHE A 65 -9.59 2.11 -3.88
N LEU A 66 -10.01 3.01 -3.00
CA LEU A 66 -9.32 3.19 -1.73
C LEU A 66 -9.44 1.95 -0.83
N GLN A 67 -10.57 1.27 -0.87
CA GLN A 67 -10.74 0.00 -0.14
C GLN A 67 -9.83 -1.09 -0.71
N ILE A 68 -9.69 -1.14 -2.03
CA ILE A 68 -8.75 -2.08 -2.67
C ILE A 68 -7.31 -1.75 -2.23
N ALA A 69 -6.95 -0.46 -2.18
CA ALA A 69 -5.63 -0.04 -1.73
C ALA A 69 -5.39 -0.48 -0.27
N ARG A 70 -6.41 -0.38 0.60
CA ARG A 70 -6.29 -0.85 1.98
C ARG A 70 -6.01 -2.34 2.03
N GLY A 71 -6.68 -3.12 1.20
CA GLY A 71 -6.44 -4.56 1.10
C GLY A 71 -5.02 -4.85 0.65
N SER A 72 -4.52 -4.08 -0.33
CA SER A 72 -3.15 -4.22 -0.80
C SER A 72 -2.14 -3.91 0.29
N ALA A 73 -2.41 -2.87 1.11
CA ALA A 73 -1.53 -2.53 2.23
C ALA A 73 -1.52 -3.64 3.28
N SER A 74 -2.66 -4.27 3.54
CA SER A 74 -2.72 -5.42 4.46
C SER A 74 -1.93 -6.60 3.91
N GLU A 75 -2.03 -6.84 2.62
CA GLU A 75 -1.25 -7.90 1.97
C GLU A 75 0.24 -7.61 2.07
N LEU A 76 0.63 -6.37 1.84
CA LEU A 76 2.03 -5.96 1.98
C LEU A 76 2.53 -6.17 3.41
N GLU A 77 1.71 -5.82 4.38
CA GLU A 77 2.06 -6.02 5.79
C GLU A 77 2.38 -7.50 6.06
N TYR A 78 1.55 -8.40 5.54
CA TYR A 78 1.79 -9.83 5.69
C TYR A 78 3.07 -10.26 4.99
N HIS A 79 3.32 -9.78 3.77
CA HIS A 79 4.54 -10.13 3.04
C HIS A 79 5.80 -9.67 3.77
N LEU A 80 5.75 -8.51 4.42
CA LEU A 80 6.87 -8.01 5.21
C LEU A 80 7.10 -8.90 6.44
N LEU A 81 6.03 -9.31 7.10
CA LEU A 81 6.11 -10.22 8.23
C LEU A 81 6.76 -11.55 7.79
N LEU A 82 6.34 -12.07 6.65
CA LEU A 82 6.90 -13.30 6.10
C LEU A 82 8.38 -13.12 5.79
N GLY A 83 8.76 -11.98 5.21
CA GLY A 83 10.17 -11.67 4.94
C GLY A 83 11.02 -11.64 6.20
N ARG A 84 10.47 -11.07 7.28
CA ARG A 84 11.15 -11.09 8.57
C ARG A 84 11.33 -12.52 9.09
N ASP A 85 10.26 -13.30 9.04
CA ASP A 85 10.30 -14.67 9.60
C ASP A 85 11.18 -15.59 8.78
N LEU A 86 11.33 -15.35 7.49
CA LEU A 86 12.25 -16.07 6.62
C LEU A 86 13.69 -15.52 6.70
N GLU A 87 13.91 -14.51 7.54
CA GLU A 87 15.21 -13.86 7.72
C GLU A 87 15.75 -13.20 6.46
N LEU A 88 14.86 -12.77 5.57
CA LEU A 88 15.24 -12.01 4.37
C LEU A 88 15.33 -10.52 4.65
N LEU A 89 14.61 -10.06 5.67
CA LEU A 89 14.67 -8.68 6.17
C LEU A 89 15.31 -8.69 7.55
N SER A 90 16.18 -7.72 7.82
CA SER A 90 16.65 -7.51 9.19
C SER A 90 15.48 -7.01 10.04
N LEU A 91 15.58 -7.18 11.36
CA LEU A 91 14.55 -6.65 12.26
C LEU A 91 14.40 -5.14 12.11
N GLN A 92 15.51 -4.44 11.91
CA GLN A 92 15.50 -3.00 11.74
C GLN A 92 14.77 -2.59 10.45
N GLU A 93 15.05 -3.28 9.35
CA GLU A 93 14.36 -3.04 8.09
C GLU A 93 12.87 -3.32 8.21
N PHE A 94 12.54 -4.45 8.84
CA PHE A 94 11.14 -4.82 9.04
C PHE A 94 10.41 -3.75 9.85
N ASP A 95 10.98 -3.35 10.99
CA ASP A 95 10.32 -2.38 11.87
C ASP A 95 10.05 -1.06 11.14
N ARG A 96 11.01 -0.60 10.34
CA ARG A 96 10.87 0.65 9.59
C ARG A 96 9.75 0.55 8.54
N LEU A 97 9.72 -0.54 7.79
CA LEU A 97 8.73 -0.72 6.74
C LEU A 97 7.34 -0.99 7.32
N ASP A 98 7.27 -1.77 8.39
CA ASP A 98 6.02 -2.08 9.06
C ASP A 98 5.35 -0.82 9.61
N MET A 99 6.13 0.07 10.21
CA MET A 99 5.62 1.34 10.71
C MET A 99 5.02 2.17 9.59
N GLN A 100 5.68 2.20 8.43
CA GLN A 100 5.18 2.96 7.28
C GLN A 100 3.90 2.36 6.70
N VAL A 101 3.81 1.04 6.60
CA VAL A 101 2.60 0.37 6.13
C VAL A 101 1.43 0.70 7.05
N LYS A 102 1.65 0.62 8.36
CA LYS A 102 0.59 0.90 9.33
C LYS A 102 0.13 2.35 9.26
N GLU A 103 1.05 3.28 9.04
CA GLU A 103 0.67 4.68 8.84
C GLU A 103 -0.20 4.84 7.59
N ILE A 104 0.19 4.20 6.50
CA ILE A 104 -0.58 4.25 5.25
C ILE A 104 -1.97 3.67 5.46
N GLN A 105 -2.08 2.54 6.19
CA GLN A 105 -3.37 1.93 6.49
C GLN A 105 -4.28 2.90 7.27
N ARG A 106 -3.73 3.58 8.26
CA ARG A 106 -4.50 4.56 9.03
C ARG A 106 -4.94 5.73 8.16
N MET A 107 -4.05 6.22 7.29
CA MET A 107 -4.37 7.32 6.40
C MET A 107 -5.46 6.92 5.39
N LEU A 108 -5.40 5.70 4.85
CA LEU A 108 -6.42 5.21 3.94
C LEU A 108 -7.76 5.07 4.64
N THR A 109 -7.78 4.55 5.86
CA THR A 109 -9.00 4.43 6.65
C THR A 109 -9.64 5.81 6.86
N SER A 110 -8.83 6.80 7.24
CA SER A 110 -9.29 8.17 7.45
C SER A 110 -9.83 8.77 6.15
N LEU A 111 -9.13 8.55 5.04
CA LEU A 111 -9.53 9.11 3.75
C LEU A 111 -10.84 8.48 3.28
N VAL A 112 -11.00 7.16 3.43
CA VAL A 112 -12.25 6.49 3.09
C VAL A 112 -13.42 7.10 3.85
N GLN A 113 -13.24 7.36 5.15
CA GLN A 113 -14.29 7.97 5.96
C GLN A 113 -14.67 9.36 5.46
N ARG A 114 -13.69 10.14 5.00
CA ARG A 114 -13.94 11.50 4.53
C ARG A 114 -14.61 11.57 3.17
N VAL A 115 -14.29 10.64 2.26
CA VAL A 115 -14.81 10.66 0.91
C VAL A 115 -16.02 9.75 0.72
N GLN A 116 -16.29 8.89 1.68
CA GLN A 116 -17.46 8.01 1.63
C GLN A 116 -18.72 8.85 1.68
N PRO A 117 -19.68 8.60 0.78
CA PRO A 117 -20.94 9.36 0.83
C PRO A 117 -21.59 9.24 2.20
N VAL A 118 -22.14 10.35 2.70
CA VAL A 118 -22.83 10.36 3.97
C VAL A 118 -23.96 9.34 3.91
N SER A 119 -24.02 8.49 4.95
CA SER A 119 -25.09 7.51 5.03
C SER A 119 -26.44 8.21 5.02
N ARG A 120 -27.30 7.76 4.13
CA ARG A 120 -28.66 8.26 4.05
C ARG A 120 -29.53 7.45 4.98
N ALA A 121 -29.13 7.38 6.20
CA ALA A 121 -29.90 6.60 7.14
C ALA A 121 -31.35 7.00 7.04
N GLY A 122 -32.00 6.25 6.51
CA GLY A 122 -33.48 6.44 6.36
C GLY A 122 -33.86 7.08 5.91
#